data_4d647913492801bf0ffed8ec32a86c05
#
_entry.id   4d647913492801bf0ffed8ec32a86c05
#
_cell.length_a   1.000
_cell.length_b   1.000
_cell.length_c   1.000
_cell.angle_alpha   90.00
_cell.angle_beta   90.00
_cell.angle_gamma   90.00
#
_symmetry.space_group_name_H-M   'P 1'
#
loop_
_entity.id
_entity.type
_entity.pdbx_description
1 polymer ?
#
loop_
_entity_poly.entity_id
_entity_poly.type
_entity_poly.pdbx_seq_one_letter_code
_entity_poly.pdbx_strand_id
1 'polypeptide(L)'
;MRKFIFYVFLISLLIVSCSQDKKGYDALEKGLIGILEKKDEGYILQQLEKSAEQKNEDVFALAYVYLGTQGEEFYNKFLKKSNGYAEYYKAMFLKETNGMEDEIINLLESSAKQGNNKAYYMLGSIYESKFEFSKAQEYLKKGKDAGEIYSVYSYNYNKNLADVYSRIEELNKKLKDDTINQVEKKELGTLIVEKVSNYEEGYNILKDFLSENYPPALYAKAKILELEDKEEEAIQIYNEIFMKNKYYLAGFELASKLVKTSKNYELAMKVLDDTNSDEPVISGYKGFVYENMKQYKKAEENYLKAVEKNDIGIMIYLGSLYENLGETKKAKDIYTKAYHLGSVDAGYKLSYLLEELEENKIKDSKNNKKDNAKKDSKDDVKKSKEAKKILENLVKNGDDYSMVDLSLYYPQGDPNIRILNLKAAAKLNKTAFYNLGVFYYEKKNKEKAKFYLKVAKENGYDIGTVFERYIRN
;
A
#
# COMPACT_ATOMS: atom_id res chain seq x y z
N MET A 1 11.88 26.92 -40.50
CA MET A 1 13.10 26.80 -39.68
C MET A 1 12.87 26.85 -38.17
N ARG A 2 12.13 27.84 -37.60
CA ARG A 2 11.94 27.89 -36.10
C ARG A 2 11.19 26.67 -35.49
N LYS A 3 10.20 26.08 -36.17
CA LYS A 3 9.51 24.88 -35.68
C LYS A 3 10.39 23.61 -35.69
N PHE A 4 11.29 23.50 -36.65
CA PHE A 4 12.20 22.36 -36.78
C PHE A 4 13.28 22.37 -35.66
N ILE A 5 13.80 23.57 -35.34
CA ILE A 5 14.76 23.78 -34.26
C ILE A 5 14.12 23.46 -32.89
N PHE A 6 12.85 23.79 -32.68
CA PHE A 6 12.11 23.47 -31.44
C PHE A 6 11.92 21.96 -31.25
N TYR A 7 11.60 21.24 -32.34
CA TYR A 7 11.47 19.77 -32.30
C TYR A 7 12.82 19.08 -32.07
N VAL A 8 13.90 19.55 -32.66
CA VAL A 8 15.25 19.02 -32.43
C VAL A 8 15.71 19.31 -31.01
N PHE A 9 15.35 20.46 -30.43
CA PHE A 9 15.65 20.79 -29.01
C PHE A 9 14.82 19.95 -28.03
N LEU A 10 13.55 19.67 -28.33
CA LEU A 10 12.70 18.77 -27.53
C LEU A 10 13.20 17.32 -27.60
N ILE A 11 13.60 16.85 -28.78
CA ILE A 11 14.16 15.51 -28.96
C ILE A 11 15.54 15.40 -28.25
N SER A 12 16.37 16.44 -28.30
CA SER A 12 17.65 16.45 -27.58
C SER A 12 17.48 16.49 -26.07
N LEU A 13 16.46 17.22 -25.54
CA LEU A 13 16.10 17.19 -24.11
C LEU A 13 15.56 15.84 -23.68
N LEU A 14 14.73 15.18 -24.49
CA LEU A 14 14.23 13.82 -24.23
C LEU A 14 15.37 12.77 -24.30
N ILE A 15 16.33 12.94 -25.23
CA ILE A 15 17.50 12.04 -25.34
C ILE A 15 18.47 12.27 -24.18
N VAL A 16 18.64 13.52 -23.72
CA VAL A 16 19.53 13.84 -22.57
C VAL A 16 18.90 13.34 -21.26
N SER A 17 17.59 13.49 -21.06
CA SER A 17 16.91 12.92 -19.89
C SER A 17 16.97 11.38 -19.88
N CYS A 18 16.68 10.74 -21.03
CA CYS A 18 16.82 9.28 -21.19
C CYS A 18 18.26 8.77 -21.01
N SER A 19 19.29 9.58 -21.34
CA SER A 19 20.69 9.15 -21.19
C SER A 19 21.22 9.31 -19.77
N GLN A 20 20.73 10.30 -19.01
CA GLN A 20 21.07 10.46 -17.58
C GLN A 20 20.39 9.40 -16.72
N ASP A 21 19.14 9.06 -16.98
CA ASP A 21 18.44 7.97 -16.31
C ASP A 21 19.14 6.62 -16.53
N LYS A 22 19.60 6.33 -17.76
CA LYS A 22 20.33 5.08 -18.06
C LYS A 22 21.61 4.92 -17.23
N LYS A 23 22.38 5.99 -17.01
CA LYS A 23 23.65 5.91 -16.25
C LYS A 23 23.41 5.67 -14.75
N GLY A 24 22.42 6.34 -14.17
CA GLY A 24 22.05 6.15 -12.77
C GLY A 24 21.57 4.72 -12.49
N TYR A 25 20.80 4.13 -13.39
CA TYR A 25 20.33 2.75 -13.26
C TYR A 25 21.40 1.70 -13.48
N ASP A 26 22.42 1.98 -14.27
CA ASP A 26 23.57 1.08 -14.40
C ASP A 26 24.37 0.96 -13.09
N ALA A 27 24.54 2.06 -12.36
CA ALA A 27 25.17 2.06 -11.05
C ALA A 27 24.26 1.42 -9.98
N LEU A 28 22.95 1.73 -9.99
CA LEU A 28 21.96 1.08 -9.14
C LEU A 28 21.99 -0.44 -9.29
N GLU A 29 21.98 -0.93 -10.53
CA GLU A 29 22.02 -2.37 -10.82
C GLU A 29 23.30 -3.01 -10.32
N LYS A 30 24.45 -2.36 -10.47
CA LYS A 30 25.73 -2.87 -9.94
C LYS A 30 25.73 -2.91 -8.41
N GLY A 31 25.13 -1.92 -7.76
CA GLY A 31 24.91 -1.91 -6.32
C GLY A 31 24.03 -3.08 -5.89
N LEU A 32 22.88 -3.26 -6.53
CA LEU A 32 21.95 -4.35 -6.26
C LEU A 32 22.60 -5.74 -6.46
N ILE A 33 23.31 -5.94 -7.56
CA ILE A 33 24.07 -7.19 -7.80
C ILE A 33 25.14 -7.37 -6.72
N GLY A 34 25.86 -6.31 -6.35
CA GLY A 34 26.87 -6.36 -5.29
C GLY A 34 26.30 -6.81 -3.94
N ILE A 35 25.10 -6.30 -3.58
CA ILE A 35 24.36 -6.70 -2.38
C ILE A 35 24.00 -8.20 -2.43
N LEU A 36 23.40 -8.64 -3.53
CA LEU A 36 22.93 -10.02 -3.70
C LEU A 36 24.10 -11.03 -3.77
N GLU A 37 25.25 -10.63 -4.31
CA GLU A 37 26.49 -11.42 -4.35
C GLU A 37 27.35 -11.29 -3.08
N LYS A 38 26.92 -10.48 -2.10
CA LYS A 38 27.64 -10.21 -0.86
C LYS A 38 29.08 -9.71 -1.10
N LYS A 39 29.23 -8.79 -2.08
CA LYS A 39 30.51 -8.13 -2.35
C LYS A 39 30.94 -7.25 -1.17
N ASP A 40 32.20 -6.81 -1.24
CA ASP A 40 32.73 -5.83 -0.31
C ASP A 40 31.84 -4.59 -0.17
N GLU A 41 31.65 -4.16 1.06
CA GLU A 41 30.73 -3.07 1.41
C GLU A 41 31.17 -1.74 0.78
N GLY A 42 32.47 -1.46 0.71
CA GLY A 42 33.02 -0.27 0.05
C GLY A 42 32.65 -0.24 -1.44
N TYR A 43 32.71 -1.40 -2.11
CA TYR A 43 32.26 -1.50 -3.50
C TYR A 43 30.76 -1.18 -3.65
N ILE A 44 29.93 -1.74 -2.78
CA ILE A 44 28.48 -1.53 -2.80
C ILE A 44 28.18 -0.05 -2.59
N LEU A 45 28.72 0.55 -1.53
CA LEU A 45 28.54 1.95 -1.19
C LEU A 45 28.96 2.87 -2.35
N GLN A 46 30.11 2.60 -2.98
CA GLN A 46 30.59 3.35 -4.16
C GLN A 46 29.58 3.31 -5.32
N GLN A 47 28.94 2.16 -5.57
CA GLN A 47 27.94 2.06 -6.64
C GLN A 47 26.65 2.81 -6.28
N LEU A 48 26.20 2.74 -5.03
CA LEU A 48 25.01 3.47 -4.55
C LEU A 48 25.27 4.98 -4.62
N GLU A 49 26.42 5.46 -4.15
CA GLU A 49 26.80 6.87 -4.24
C GLU A 49 26.86 7.35 -5.69
N LYS A 50 27.47 6.58 -6.57
CA LYS A 50 27.52 6.90 -8.01
C LYS A 50 26.13 7.00 -8.63
N SER A 51 25.19 6.15 -8.22
CA SER A 51 23.80 6.21 -8.66
C SER A 51 23.12 7.49 -8.16
N ALA A 52 23.30 7.85 -6.88
CA ALA A 52 22.78 9.07 -6.28
C ALA A 52 23.33 10.34 -6.93
N GLU A 53 24.65 10.40 -7.21
CA GLU A 53 25.32 11.49 -7.93
C GLU A 53 24.75 11.69 -9.34
N GLN A 54 24.27 10.61 -9.96
CA GLN A 54 23.57 10.63 -11.25
C GLN A 54 22.07 10.94 -11.13
N LYS A 55 21.63 11.41 -9.95
CA LYS A 55 20.25 11.81 -9.63
C LYS A 55 19.23 10.68 -9.75
N ASN A 56 19.65 9.45 -9.49
CA ASN A 56 18.72 8.32 -9.39
C ASN A 56 18.10 8.28 -7.99
N GLU A 57 16.84 8.64 -7.88
CA GLU A 57 16.11 8.73 -6.61
C GLU A 57 15.80 7.34 -6.02
N ASP A 58 15.70 6.31 -6.86
CA ASP A 58 15.37 4.94 -6.42
C ASP A 58 16.51 4.29 -5.61
N VAL A 59 17.74 4.82 -5.70
CA VAL A 59 18.86 4.34 -4.91
C VAL A 59 18.67 4.52 -3.41
N PHE A 60 17.93 5.56 -3.00
CA PHE A 60 17.67 5.80 -1.58
C PHE A 60 16.78 4.73 -0.96
N ALA A 61 15.84 4.15 -1.73
CA ALA A 61 15.06 3.00 -1.30
C ALA A 61 15.95 1.76 -1.10
N LEU A 62 16.86 1.48 -2.05
CA LEU A 62 17.79 0.36 -1.93
C LEU A 62 18.77 0.55 -0.75
N ALA A 63 19.28 1.77 -0.57
CA ALA A 63 20.15 2.12 0.55
C ALA A 63 19.43 1.92 1.91
N TYR A 64 18.14 2.29 1.99
CA TYR A 64 17.33 2.10 3.19
C TYR A 64 17.17 0.63 3.57
N VAL A 65 16.90 -0.23 2.59
CA VAL A 65 16.74 -1.67 2.83
C VAL A 65 18.06 -2.34 3.24
N TYR A 66 19.20 -1.87 2.68
CA TYR A 66 20.48 -2.56 2.81
C TYR A 66 21.43 -1.97 3.85
N LEU A 67 21.60 -0.63 3.90
CA LEU A 67 22.65 -0.01 4.71
C LEU A 67 22.36 0.02 6.21
N GLY A 68 21.08 -0.14 6.63
CA GLY A 68 20.73 -0.09 8.06
C GLY A 68 21.32 1.15 8.75
N THR A 69 22.05 0.95 9.84
CA THR A 69 22.68 2.03 10.63
C THR A 69 23.75 2.83 9.86
N GLN A 70 24.38 2.24 8.86
CA GLN A 70 25.37 2.95 8.01
C GLN A 70 24.68 3.85 6.98
N GLY A 71 23.40 3.69 6.77
CA GLY A 71 22.61 4.53 5.87
C GLY A 71 22.60 6.00 6.27
N GLU A 72 22.77 6.32 7.54
CA GLU A 72 22.74 7.71 8.01
C GLU A 72 23.86 8.55 7.34
N GLU A 73 25.08 8.05 7.26
CA GLU A 73 26.19 8.74 6.60
C GLU A 73 25.91 8.93 5.11
N PHE A 74 25.41 7.90 4.45
CA PHE A 74 24.99 7.97 3.05
C PHE A 74 23.93 9.06 2.83
N TYR A 75 22.86 9.12 3.64
CA TYR A 75 21.83 10.15 3.50
C TYR A 75 22.38 11.54 3.76
N ASN A 76 23.21 11.72 4.78
CA ASN A 76 23.84 13.02 5.12
C ASN A 76 24.62 13.61 3.94
N LYS A 77 25.28 12.78 3.15
CA LYS A 77 26.04 13.18 1.93
C LYS A 77 25.13 13.80 0.85
N PHE A 78 23.86 13.38 0.78
CA PHE A 78 22.93 13.75 -0.27
C PHE A 78 21.79 14.67 0.19
N LEU A 79 21.78 15.13 1.43
CA LEU A 79 20.81 16.13 1.91
C LEU A 79 20.81 17.36 1.00
N LYS A 80 19.64 17.90 0.67
CA LYS A 80 19.45 19.05 -0.22
C LYS A 80 19.95 18.86 -1.67
N LYS A 81 20.30 17.65 -2.07
CA LYS A 81 20.81 17.32 -3.40
C LYS A 81 20.02 16.27 -4.14
N SER A 82 18.99 15.69 -3.49
CA SER A 82 18.27 14.50 -3.94
C SER A 82 16.78 14.72 -4.16
N ASN A 83 16.31 15.95 -4.41
CA ASN A 83 14.89 16.29 -4.51
C ASN A 83 14.07 15.83 -3.29
N GLY A 84 14.70 15.84 -2.10
CA GLY A 84 14.08 15.46 -0.84
C GLY A 84 14.09 13.95 -0.53
N TYR A 85 14.61 13.11 -1.39
CA TYR A 85 14.61 11.65 -1.13
C TYR A 85 15.59 11.26 -0.01
N ALA A 86 16.76 11.87 0.09
CA ALA A 86 17.69 11.62 1.19
C ALA A 86 17.10 12.01 2.55
N GLU A 87 16.43 13.17 2.62
CA GLU A 87 15.73 13.63 3.82
C GLU A 87 14.61 12.67 4.21
N TYR A 88 13.81 12.21 3.24
CA TYR A 88 12.72 11.29 3.47
C TYR A 88 13.20 9.95 4.05
N TYR A 89 14.21 9.33 3.42
CA TYR A 89 14.72 8.05 3.89
C TYR A 89 15.54 8.16 5.18
N LYS A 90 16.25 9.30 5.40
CA LYS A 90 16.84 9.58 6.71
C LYS A 90 15.78 9.71 7.80
N ALA A 91 14.68 10.40 7.53
CA ALA A 91 13.56 10.52 8.47
C ALA A 91 12.93 9.15 8.79
N MET A 92 12.73 8.29 7.78
CA MET A 92 12.26 6.91 7.99
C MET A 92 13.22 6.12 8.87
N PHE A 93 14.51 6.19 8.59
CA PHE A 93 15.57 5.52 9.37
C PHE A 93 15.55 5.99 10.83
N LEU A 94 15.51 7.30 11.08
CA LEU A 94 15.42 7.85 12.43
C LEU A 94 14.16 7.41 13.16
N LYS A 95 13.03 7.32 12.47
CA LYS A 95 11.78 6.83 13.05
C LYS A 95 11.90 5.38 13.54
N GLU A 96 12.57 4.51 12.78
CA GLU A 96 12.78 3.10 13.18
C GLU A 96 13.81 2.95 14.31
N THR A 97 14.78 3.85 14.39
CA THR A 97 15.83 3.84 15.41
C THR A 97 15.54 4.72 16.62
N ASN A 98 14.28 5.14 16.80
CA ASN A 98 13.85 6.03 17.88
C ASN A 98 14.64 7.35 17.95
N GLY A 99 14.92 7.94 16.79
CA GLY A 99 15.51 9.28 16.68
C GLY A 99 14.58 10.38 17.21
N MET A 100 15.14 11.60 17.38
CA MET A 100 14.36 12.71 17.87
C MET A 100 13.24 13.11 16.91
N GLU A 101 12.01 13.20 17.41
CA GLU A 101 10.82 13.48 16.62
C GLU A 101 10.91 14.82 15.87
N ASP A 102 11.44 15.85 16.52
CA ASP A 102 11.61 17.16 15.87
C ASP A 102 12.58 17.11 14.69
N GLU A 103 13.63 16.29 14.76
CA GLU A 103 14.53 16.07 13.62
C GLU A 103 13.82 15.35 12.48
N ILE A 104 13.02 14.33 12.79
CA ILE A 104 12.21 13.60 11.81
C ILE A 104 11.24 14.55 11.10
N ILE A 105 10.50 15.36 11.84
CA ILE A 105 9.56 16.35 11.28
C ILE A 105 10.28 17.34 10.38
N ASN A 106 11.40 17.92 10.84
CA ASN A 106 12.19 18.88 10.07
C ASN A 106 12.73 18.29 8.75
N LEU A 107 13.18 17.05 8.78
CA LEU A 107 13.63 16.33 7.58
C LEU A 107 12.46 16.09 6.60
N LEU A 108 11.30 15.68 7.09
CA LEU A 108 10.12 15.47 6.25
C LEU A 108 9.61 16.77 5.65
N GLU A 109 9.58 17.87 6.41
CA GLU A 109 9.24 19.19 5.87
C GLU A 109 10.22 19.65 4.79
N SER A 110 11.54 19.45 5.03
CA SER A 110 12.57 19.73 4.03
C SER A 110 12.37 18.87 2.77
N SER A 111 12.05 17.60 2.94
CA SER A 111 11.76 16.65 1.86
C SER A 111 10.58 17.13 1.01
N ALA A 112 9.47 17.49 1.66
CA ALA A 112 8.27 18.00 0.99
C ALA A 112 8.54 19.29 0.21
N LYS A 113 9.28 20.24 0.81
CA LYS A 113 9.69 21.49 0.15
C LYS A 113 10.54 21.27 -1.10
N GLN A 114 11.29 20.17 -1.16
CA GLN A 114 12.11 19.78 -2.32
C GLN A 114 11.30 18.98 -3.37
N GLY A 115 10.02 18.74 -3.16
CA GLY A 115 9.11 18.10 -4.13
C GLY A 115 8.86 16.60 -3.90
N ASN A 116 9.38 16.01 -2.84
CA ASN A 116 9.02 14.63 -2.50
C ASN A 116 7.68 14.60 -1.74
N ASN A 117 6.61 14.40 -2.49
CA ASN A 117 5.24 14.46 -1.95
C ASN A 117 4.90 13.34 -0.93
N LYS A 118 5.67 12.24 -0.91
CA LYS A 118 5.51 11.16 0.09
C LYS A 118 5.69 11.65 1.53
N ALA A 119 6.49 12.70 1.71
CA ALA A 119 6.71 13.30 3.00
C ALA A 119 5.42 13.86 3.65
N TYR A 120 4.45 14.30 2.85
CA TYR A 120 3.17 14.79 3.37
C TYR A 120 2.36 13.71 4.09
N TYR A 121 2.31 12.50 3.53
CA TYR A 121 1.66 11.37 4.20
C TYR A 121 2.33 11.03 5.54
N MET A 122 3.67 10.98 5.55
CA MET A 122 4.42 10.70 6.78
C MET A 122 4.20 11.77 7.85
N LEU A 123 4.20 13.07 7.48
CA LEU A 123 3.87 14.16 8.38
C LEU A 123 2.44 14.03 8.93
N GLY A 124 1.47 13.76 8.05
CA GLY A 124 0.09 13.48 8.46
C GLY A 124 0.02 12.35 9.49
N SER A 125 0.64 11.23 9.22
CA SER A 125 0.67 10.07 10.12
C SER A 125 1.33 10.36 11.47
N ILE A 126 2.39 11.18 11.52
CA ILE A 126 3.02 11.59 12.78
C ILE A 126 2.04 12.43 13.62
N TYR A 127 1.36 13.40 13.00
CA TYR A 127 0.40 14.23 13.73
C TYR A 127 -0.88 13.47 14.13
N GLU A 128 -1.31 12.47 13.34
CA GLU A 128 -2.38 11.55 13.74
C GLU A 128 -2.00 10.77 15.01
N SER A 129 -0.79 10.23 15.09
CA SER A 129 -0.33 9.50 16.27
C SER A 129 -0.23 10.34 17.52
N LYS A 130 -0.12 11.68 17.38
CA LYS A 130 -0.14 12.66 18.48
C LYS A 130 -1.55 13.15 18.83
N PHE A 131 -2.57 12.68 18.13
CA PHE A 131 -3.93 13.21 18.20
C PHE A 131 -4.03 14.71 17.85
N GLU A 132 -3.17 15.19 16.96
CA GLU A 132 -3.20 16.53 16.38
C GLU A 132 -3.85 16.46 14.98
N PHE A 133 -5.12 16.02 14.93
CA PHE A 133 -5.80 15.67 13.68
C PHE A 133 -6.00 16.86 12.74
N SER A 134 -6.21 18.06 13.27
CA SER A 134 -6.31 19.28 12.49
C SER A 134 -5.04 19.54 11.68
N LYS A 135 -3.87 19.35 12.31
CA LYS A 135 -2.57 19.51 11.68
C LYS A 135 -2.27 18.33 10.71
N ALA A 136 -2.65 17.13 11.09
CA ALA A 136 -2.57 15.97 10.21
C ALA A 136 -3.35 16.21 8.91
N GLN A 137 -4.59 16.69 9.01
CA GLN A 137 -5.43 17.02 7.86
C GLN A 137 -4.83 18.10 6.95
N GLU A 138 -4.12 19.09 7.50
CA GLU A 138 -3.41 20.08 6.70
C GLU A 138 -2.35 19.45 5.80
N TYR A 139 -1.50 18.57 6.37
CA TYR A 139 -0.47 17.85 5.60
C TYR A 139 -1.05 16.85 4.62
N LEU A 140 -2.04 16.06 5.03
CA LEU A 140 -2.72 15.11 4.16
C LEU A 140 -3.41 15.79 2.98
N LYS A 141 -3.99 17.00 3.21
CA LYS A 141 -4.54 17.81 2.11
C LYS A 141 -3.46 18.23 1.13
N LYS A 142 -2.31 18.71 1.60
CA LYS A 142 -1.17 19.06 0.73
C LYS A 142 -0.70 17.87 -0.11
N GLY A 143 -0.59 16.70 0.51
CA GLY A 143 -0.25 15.46 -0.18
C GLY A 143 -1.30 15.04 -1.22
N LYS A 144 -2.59 15.11 -0.85
CA LYS A 144 -3.70 14.87 -1.76
C LYS A 144 -3.67 15.79 -2.97
N ASP A 145 -3.51 17.11 -2.74
CA ASP A 145 -3.47 18.11 -3.80
C ASP A 145 -2.24 17.90 -4.72
N ALA A 146 -1.16 17.33 -4.21
CA ALA A 146 0.02 16.90 -4.96
C ALA A 146 -0.11 15.52 -5.65
N GLY A 147 -1.24 14.83 -5.45
CA GLY A 147 -1.53 13.51 -6.05
C GLY A 147 -0.81 12.34 -5.37
N GLU A 148 -0.40 12.48 -4.09
CA GLU A 148 0.15 11.40 -3.29
C GLU A 148 -1.00 10.51 -2.77
N ILE A 149 -1.01 9.23 -3.19
CA ILE A 149 -2.20 8.36 -3.07
C ILE A 149 -2.53 7.98 -1.62
N TYR A 150 -1.54 7.80 -0.77
CA TYR A 150 -1.76 7.48 0.64
C TYR A 150 -2.33 8.68 1.41
N SER A 151 -1.90 9.90 1.04
CA SER A 151 -2.51 11.13 1.54
C SER A 151 -3.95 11.29 1.06
N VAL A 152 -4.27 10.89 -0.19
CA VAL A 152 -5.65 10.88 -0.69
C VAL A 152 -6.51 9.96 0.15
N TYR A 153 -6.02 8.75 0.43
CA TYR A 153 -6.74 7.77 1.25
C TYR A 153 -6.98 8.29 2.67
N SER A 154 -5.92 8.67 3.39
CA SER A 154 -6.01 9.12 4.77
C SER A 154 -6.83 10.40 4.90
N TYR A 155 -6.67 11.37 3.98
CA TYR A 155 -7.49 12.58 3.96
C TYR A 155 -8.98 12.27 3.85
N ASN A 156 -9.37 11.40 2.92
CA ASN A 156 -10.77 11.05 2.70
C ASN A 156 -11.34 10.22 3.86
N TYR A 157 -10.54 9.30 4.42
CA TYR A 157 -10.91 8.51 5.60
C TYR A 157 -11.15 9.44 6.82
N ASN A 158 -10.19 10.32 7.11
CA ASN A 158 -10.27 11.23 8.26
C ASN A 158 -11.40 12.26 8.13
N LYS A 159 -11.72 12.66 6.89
CA LYS A 159 -12.86 13.56 6.64
C LYS A 159 -14.18 12.97 7.10
N ASN A 160 -14.35 11.64 7.00
CA ASN A 160 -15.55 10.96 7.48
C ASN A 160 -15.64 10.90 9.00
N LEU A 161 -14.51 11.10 9.70
CA LEU A 161 -14.39 11.10 11.16
C LEU A 161 -14.10 12.48 11.75
N ALA A 162 -14.31 13.56 10.98
CA ALA A 162 -13.90 14.92 11.36
C ALA A 162 -14.45 15.35 12.72
N ASP A 163 -15.73 15.09 12.99
CA ASP A 163 -16.36 15.45 14.27
C ASP A 163 -15.76 14.63 15.44
N VAL A 164 -15.50 13.34 15.21
CA VAL A 164 -14.86 12.46 16.19
C VAL A 164 -13.45 12.94 16.50
N TYR A 165 -12.67 13.26 15.49
CA TYR A 165 -11.29 13.74 15.65
C TYR A 165 -11.21 15.10 16.33
N SER A 166 -12.12 16.02 15.98
CA SER A 166 -12.23 17.30 16.68
C SER A 166 -12.53 17.11 18.17
N ARG A 167 -13.42 16.17 18.49
CA ARG A 167 -13.74 15.86 19.89
C ARG A 167 -12.56 15.23 20.64
N ILE A 168 -11.81 14.33 19.99
CA ILE A 168 -10.60 13.75 20.58
C ILE A 168 -9.55 14.83 20.84
N GLU A 169 -9.31 15.76 19.91
CA GLU A 169 -8.38 16.88 20.11
C GLU A 169 -8.77 17.74 21.31
N GLU A 170 -10.06 18.10 21.42
CA GLU A 170 -10.57 18.88 22.57
C GLU A 170 -10.31 18.16 23.89
N LEU A 171 -10.72 16.87 23.98
CA LEU A 171 -10.59 16.07 25.19
C LEU A 171 -9.12 15.78 25.55
N ASN A 172 -8.27 15.52 24.54
CA ASN A 172 -6.84 15.31 24.74
C ASN A 172 -6.13 16.57 25.26
N LYS A 173 -6.58 17.77 24.82
CA LYS A 173 -6.11 19.01 25.40
C LYS A 173 -6.49 19.13 26.87
N LYS A 174 -7.75 18.85 27.22
CA LYS A 174 -8.20 18.84 28.62
C LYS A 174 -7.42 17.84 29.48
N LEU A 175 -7.08 16.68 28.92
CA LEU A 175 -6.25 15.68 29.60
C LEU A 175 -4.84 16.21 29.88
N LYS A 176 -4.20 16.88 28.90
CA LYS A 176 -2.87 17.49 29.06
C LYS A 176 -2.88 18.66 30.06
N ASP A 177 -3.95 19.40 30.09
CA ASP A 177 -4.13 20.58 31.01
C ASP A 177 -4.64 20.17 32.41
N ASP A 178 -4.80 18.85 32.67
CA ASP A 178 -5.35 18.25 33.90
C ASP A 178 -6.75 18.82 34.31
N THR A 179 -7.55 19.12 33.29
CA THR A 179 -8.91 19.69 33.47
C THR A 179 -10.03 18.74 33.06
N ILE A 180 -9.68 17.53 32.64
CA ILE A 180 -10.61 16.49 32.17
C ILE A 180 -11.34 15.84 33.36
N ASN A 181 -12.67 15.73 33.28
CA ASN A 181 -13.43 14.96 34.29
C ASN A 181 -13.52 13.46 33.92
N GLN A 182 -14.06 12.65 34.84
CA GLN A 182 -14.13 11.18 34.67
C GLN A 182 -15.01 10.75 33.49
N VAL A 183 -16.09 11.48 33.18
CA VAL A 183 -16.98 11.19 32.05
C VAL A 183 -16.25 11.48 30.74
N GLU A 184 -15.61 12.64 30.65
CA GLU A 184 -14.80 13.04 29.50
C GLU A 184 -13.61 12.10 29.29
N LYS A 185 -12.98 11.61 30.39
CA LYS A 185 -11.87 10.66 30.32
C LYS A 185 -12.35 9.31 29.75
N LYS A 186 -13.52 8.81 30.16
CA LYS A 186 -14.16 7.62 29.56
C LYS A 186 -14.47 7.82 28.09
N GLU A 187 -15.06 8.98 27.74
CA GLU A 187 -15.37 9.32 26.35
C GLU A 187 -14.09 9.31 25.48
N LEU A 188 -13.04 10.03 25.90
CA LEU A 188 -11.78 10.11 25.18
C LEU A 188 -11.18 8.71 24.92
N GLY A 189 -11.02 7.92 25.98
CA GLY A 189 -10.45 6.58 25.84
C GLY A 189 -11.31 5.66 24.94
N THR A 190 -12.64 5.77 25.03
CA THR A 190 -13.56 5.03 24.15
C THR A 190 -13.39 5.40 22.68
N LEU A 191 -13.36 6.71 22.37
CA LEU A 191 -13.15 7.19 21.00
C LEU A 191 -11.79 6.73 20.44
N ILE A 192 -10.74 6.74 21.26
CA ILE A 192 -9.41 6.27 20.87
C ILE A 192 -9.42 4.77 20.58
N VAL A 193 -10.07 3.96 21.41
CA VAL A 193 -10.20 2.51 21.20
C VAL A 193 -11.04 2.17 19.98
N GLU A 194 -12.22 2.78 19.86
CA GLU A 194 -13.22 2.37 18.86
C GLU A 194 -13.04 3.01 17.49
N LYS A 195 -12.51 4.24 17.41
CA LYS A 195 -12.43 5.00 16.16
C LYS A 195 -11.00 5.20 15.65
N VAL A 196 -10.01 5.20 16.54
CA VAL A 196 -8.59 5.35 16.18
C VAL A 196 -7.86 4.00 16.22
N SER A 197 -8.40 3.03 16.96
CA SER A 197 -7.78 1.70 17.14
C SER A 197 -6.38 1.76 17.80
N ASN A 198 -6.10 2.80 18.57
CA ASN A 198 -4.89 2.88 19.39
C ASN A 198 -5.17 2.28 20.77
N TYR A 199 -4.97 0.96 20.88
CA TYR A 199 -5.37 0.19 22.08
C TYR A 199 -4.49 0.47 23.29
N GLU A 200 -3.18 0.74 23.10
CA GLU A 200 -2.28 1.07 24.21
C GLU A 200 -2.67 2.40 24.86
N GLU A 201 -2.83 3.45 24.05
CA GLU A 201 -3.20 4.76 24.56
C GLU A 201 -4.60 4.75 25.15
N GLY A 202 -5.55 4.13 24.46
CA GLY A 202 -6.91 3.95 24.98
C GLY A 202 -6.93 3.20 26.31
N TYR A 203 -6.14 2.14 26.45
CA TYR A 203 -6.00 1.42 27.71
C TYR A 203 -5.38 2.27 28.81
N ASN A 204 -4.32 3.02 28.54
CA ASN A 204 -3.68 3.91 29.51
C ASN A 204 -4.65 4.94 30.08
N ILE A 205 -5.56 5.45 29.25
CA ILE A 205 -6.61 6.39 29.68
C ILE A 205 -7.72 5.68 30.48
N LEU A 206 -8.08 4.44 30.08
CA LEU A 206 -9.24 3.73 30.60
C LEU A 206 -8.95 2.73 31.72
N LYS A 207 -7.69 2.41 32.04
CA LYS A 207 -7.33 1.35 33.01
C LYS A 207 -7.92 1.53 34.40
N ASP A 208 -8.16 2.76 34.84
CA ASP A 208 -8.79 3.07 36.13
C ASP A 208 -10.26 2.57 36.20
N PHE A 209 -10.89 2.33 35.05
CA PHE A 209 -12.29 1.87 34.92
C PHE A 209 -12.43 0.35 34.77
N LEU A 210 -11.34 -0.40 34.85
CA LEU A 210 -11.37 -1.88 34.78
C LEU A 210 -12.22 -2.49 35.90
N SER A 211 -12.16 -1.92 37.12
CA SER A 211 -12.96 -2.37 38.26
C SER A 211 -14.48 -2.21 38.05
N GLU A 212 -14.89 -1.34 37.14
CA GLU A 212 -16.27 -1.13 36.75
C GLU A 212 -16.73 -2.08 35.62
N ASN A 213 -15.85 -3.00 35.16
CA ASN A 213 -16.08 -3.83 33.98
C ASN A 213 -16.42 -3.03 32.71
N TYR A 214 -15.77 -1.86 32.53
CA TYR A 214 -16.04 -0.97 31.40
C TYR A 214 -15.59 -1.61 30.08
N PRO A 215 -16.51 -1.89 29.12
CA PRO A 215 -16.22 -2.70 27.95
C PRO A 215 -15.08 -2.18 27.07
N PRO A 216 -14.96 -0.87 26.75
CA PRO A 216 -13.83 -0.36 25.96
C PRO A 216 -12.48 -0.56 26.63
N ALA A 217 -12.39 -0.44 27.98
CA ALA A 217 -11.15 -0.69 28.74
C ALA A 217 -10.74 -2.16 28.67
N LEU A 218 -11.68 -3.07 28.88
CA LEU A 218 -11.46 -4.50 28.80
C LEU A 218 -11.11 -4.94 27.37
N TYR A 219 -11.77 -4.36 26.36
CA TYR A 219 -11.47 -4.65 24.96
C TYR A 219 -10.04 -4.20 24.60
N ALA A 220 -9.64 -2.99 24.98
CA ALA A 220 -8.27 -2.53 24.78
C ALA A 220 -7.24 -3.45 25.44
N LYS A 221 -7.52 -3.90 26.70
CA LYS A 221 -6.70 -4.90 27.39
C LYS A 221 -6.59 -6.20 26.61
N ALA A 222 -7.70 -6.72 26.09
CA ALA A 222 -7.70 -7.95 25.30
C ALA A 222 -6.89 -7.80 24.00
N LYS A 223 -6.97 -6.65 23.33
CA LYS A 223 -6.14 -6.36 22.13
C LYS A 223 -4.64 -6.33 22.46
N ILE A 224 -4.25 -5.80 23.62
CA ILE A 224 -2.85 -5.82 24.08
C ILE A 224 -2.40 -7.26 24.37
N LEU A 225 -3.24 -8.08 25.00
CA LEU A 225 -2.94 -9.49 25.24
C LEU A 225 -2.74 -10.28 23.93
N GLU A 226 -3.50 -9.98 22.87
CA GLU A 226 -3.25 -10.56 21.54
C GLU A 226 -1.86 -10.19 20.99
N LEU A 227 -1.39 -8.95 21.19
CA LEU A 227 -0.05 -8.52 20.78
C LEU A 227 1.07 -9.19 21.58
N GLU A 228 0.75 -9.67 22.81
CA GLU A 228 1.64 -10.42 23.68
C GLU A 228 1.57 -11.95 23.46
N ASP A 229 0.92 -12.41 22.38
CA ASP A 229 0.68 -13.83 22.07
C ASP A 229 -0.16 -14.59 23.14
N LYS A 230 -0.95 -13.87 23.97
CA LYS A 230 -1.85 -14.40 24.99
C LYS A 230 -3.29 -14.51 24.48
N GLU A 231 -3.47 -15.21 23.38
CA GLU A 231 -4.75 -15.28 22.65
C GLU A 231 -5.90 -15.84 23.47
N GLU A 232 -5.64 -16.86 24.30
CA GLU A 232 -6.67 -17.50 25.14
C GLU A 232 -7.24 -16.53 26.19
N GLU A 233 -6.38 -15.73 26.83
CA GLU A 233 -6.80 -14.73 27.81
C GLU A 233 -7.62 -13.63 27.12
N ALA A 234 -7.21 -13.18 25.94
CA ALA A 234 -7.96 -12.21 25.16
C ALA A 234 -9.37 -12.72 24.81
N ILE A 235 -9.49 -13.98 24.35
CA ILE A 235 -10.78 -14.61 24.02
C ILE A 235 -11.70 -14.68 25.25
N GLN A 236 -11.18 -14.99 26.43
CA GLN A 236 -11.96 -15.01 27.66
C GLN A 236 -12.57 -13.62 27.94
N ILE A 237 -11.76 -12.56 27.81
CA ILE A 237 -12.25 -11.19 27.97
C ILE A 237 -13.30 -10.84 26.93
N TYR A 238 -13.09 -11.16 25.64
CA TYR A 238 -14.09 -10.91 24.60
C TYR A 238 -15.42 -11.62 24.89
N ASN A 239 -15.38 -12.88 25.33
CA ASN A 239 -16.59 -13.61 25.74
C ASN A 239 -17.28 -12.91 26.92
N GLU A 240 -16.54 -12.49 27.95
CA GLU A 240 -17.12 -11.82 29.10
C GLU A 240 -17.85 -10.54 28.73
N ILE A 241 -17.19 -9.62 28.02
CA ILE A 241 -17.78 -8.32 27.65
C ILE A 241 -18.88 -8.46 26.61
N PHE A 242 -18.79 -9.46 25.72
CA PHE A 242 -19.87 -9.75 24.77
C PHE A 242 -21.11 -10.33 25.47
N MET A 243 -20.94 -11.31 26.35
CA MET A 243 -22.06 -11.92 27.06
C MET A 243 -22.79 -10.92 27.96
N LYS A 244 -22.06 -10.06 28.67
CA LYS A 244 -22.64 -9.09 29.62
C LYS A 244 -23.20 -7.84 28.92
N ASN A 245 -22.48 -7.32 27.94
CA ASN A 245 -22.72 -5.97 27.41
C ASN A 245 -23.10 -5.96 25.92
N LYS A 246 -23.01 -7.08 25.21
CA LYS A 246 -23.17 -7.19 23.76
C LYS A 246 -22.24 -6.22 23.00
N TYR A 247 -21.05 -5.98 23.58
CA TYR A 247 -20.10 -5.03 23.02
C TYR A 247 -19.68 -5.44 21.60
N TYR A 248 -19.94 -4.58 20.63
CA TYR A 248 -19.93 -4.94 19.21
C TYR A 248 -18.52 -5.35 18.70
N LEU A 249 -17.45 -4.69 19.17
CA LEU A 249 -16.08 -5.08 18.78
C LEU A 249 -15.71 -6.47 19.30
N ALA A 250 -16.11 -6.82 20.52
CA ALA A 250 -15.90 -8.17 21.05
C ALA A 250 -16.72 -9.21 20.26
N GLY A 251 -17.93 -8.88 19.88
CA GLY A 251 -18.74 -9.73 19.00
C GLY A 251 -18.09 -9.94 17.63
N PHE A 252 -17.50 -8.89 17.05
CA PHE A 252 -16.71 -8.98 15.81
C PHE A 252 -15.53 -9.94 15.94
N GLU A 253 -14.71 -9.81 17.01
CA GLU A 253 -13.55 -10.68 17.23
C GLU A 253 -13.96 -12.15 17.41
N LEU A 254 -14.99 -12.41 18.19
CA LEU A 254 -15.52 -13.77 18.38
C LEU A 254 -16.04 -14.37 17.08
N ALA A 255 -16.80 -13.62 16.30
CA ALA A 255 -17.29 -14.05 15.00
C ALA A 255 -16.15 -14.32 14.03
N SER A 256 -15.12 -13.45 14.02
CA SER A 256 -13.92 -13.63 13.20
C SER A 256 -13.18 -14.94 13.55
N LYS A 257 -13.01 -15.22 14.84
CA LYS A 257 -12.40 -16.48 15.28
C LYS A 257 -13.22 -17.71 14.91
N LEU A 258 -14.54 -17.68 15.07
CA LEU A 258 -15.42 -18.77 14.65
C LEU A 258 -15.30 -19.07 13.16
N VAL A 259 -15.19 -18.05 12.32
CA VAL A 259 -14.98 -18.24 10.88
C VAL A 259 -13.59 -18.80 10.58
N LYS A 260 -12.55 -18.24 11.19
CA LYS A 260 -11.16 -18.65 10.91
C LYS A 260 -10.87 -20.07 11.36
N THR A 261 -11.29 -20.45 12.58
CA THR A 261 -10.92 -21.74 13.20
C THR A 261 -11.84 -22.88 12.81
N SER A 262 -13.14 -22.64 12.73
CA SER A 262 -14.15 -23.70 12.56
C SER A 262 -15.04 -23.55 11.33
N LYS A 263 -14.94 -22.44 10.58
CA LYS A 263 -15.84 -22.08 9.49
C LYS A 263 -17.34 -22.14 9.90
N ASN A 264 -17.61 -21.88 11.17
CA ASN A 264 -18.98 -21.89 11.70
C ASN A 264 -19.68 -20.57 11.42
N TYR A 265 -20.13 -20.41 10.19
CA TYR A 265 -20.76 -19.18 9.69
C TYR A 265 -22.09 -18.88 10.38
N GLU A 266 -22.89 -19.91 10.70
CA GLU A 266 -24.19 -19.72 11.36
C GLU A 266 -24.02 -19.16 12.77
N LEU A 267 -23.08 -19.71 13.56
CA LEU A 267 -22.81 -19.19 14.89
C LEU A 267 -22.17 -17.80 14.83
N ALA A 268 -21.27 -17.55 13.86
CA ALA A 268 -20.69 -16.23 13.64
C ALA A 268 -21.78 -15.20 13.34
N MET A 269 -22.76 -15.53 12.46
CA MET A 269 -23.90 -14.65 12.19
C MET A 269 -24.71 -14.36 13.42
N LYS A 270 -25.02 -15.38 14.24
CA LYS A 270 -25.76 -15.18 15.48
C LYS A 270 -25.03 -14.22 16.43
N VAL A 271 -23.73 -14.39 16.58
CA VAL A 271 -22.90 -13.48 17.39
C VAL A 271 -22.95 -12.04 16.84
N LEU A 272 -22.83 -11.86 15.52
CA LEU A 272 -22.89 -10.55 14.89
C LEU A 272 -24.28 -9.90 15.00
N ASP A 273 -25.35 -10.69 14.91
CA ASP A 273 -26.71 -10.18 15.09
C ASP A 273 -26.98 -9.76 16.54
N ASP A 274 -26.47 -10.52 17.49
CA ASP A 274 -26.58 -10.24 18.93
C ASP A 274 -25.83 -8.95 19.34
N THR A 275 -24.92 -8.41 18.53
CA THR A 275 -24.27 -7.10 18.79
C THR A 275 -25.27 -5.94 18.67
N ASN A 276 -26.31 -6.11 17.88
CA ASN A 276 -27.31 -5.09 17.55
C ASN A 276 -26.66 -3.75 17.11
N SER A 277 -25.57 -3.82 16.33
CA SER A 277 -24.76 -2.68 15.91
C SER A 277 -24.82 -2.46 14.41
N ASP A 278 -24.91 -1.18 14.02
CA ASP A 278 -24.90 -0.71 12.62
C ASP A 278 -23.53 -0.22 12.18
N GLU A 279 -22.47 -0.43 12.98
CA GLU A 279 -21.12 -0.02 12.61
C GLU A 279 -20.66 -0.71 11.32
N PRO A 280 -19.90 0.00 10.46
CA PRO A 280 -19.44 -0.54 9.17
C PRO A 280 -18.70 -1.86 9.28
N VAL A 281 -17.89 -2.04 10.34
CA VAL A 281 -17.16 -3.29 10.59
C VAL A 281 -18.10 -4.48 10.78
N ILE A 282 -19.24 -4.29 11.45
CA ILE A 282 -20.25 -5.34 11.66
C ILE A 282 -20.98 -5.64 10.35
N SER A 283 -21.47 -4.60 9.67
CA SER A 283 -22.18 -4.76 8.39
C SER A 283 -21.27 -5.39 7.33
N GLY A 284 -20.03 -4.91 7.21
CA GLY A 284 -19.05 -5.47 6.28
C GLY A 284 -18.73 -6.93 6.57
N TYR A 285 -18.56 -7.29 7.85
CA TYR A 285 -18.25 -8.67 8.21
C TYR A 285 -19.46 -9.61 8.05
N LYS A 286 -20.70 -9.14 8.29
CA LYS A 286 -21.92 -9.87 7.93
C LYS A 286 -21.95 -10.14 6.42
N GLY A 287 -21.62 -9.15 5.60
CA GLY A 287 -21.47 -9.33 4.14
C GLY A 287 -20.51 -10.45 3.79
N PHE A 288 -19.32 -10.46 4.39
CA PHE A 288 -18.30 -11.49 4.21
C PHE A 288 -18.79 -12.90 4.63
N VAL A 289 -19.47 -13.00 5.77
CA VAL A 289 -20.03 -14.28 6.23
C VAL A 289 -21.12 -14.77 5.27
N TYR A 290 -22.05 -13.91 4.83
CA TYR A 290 -23.08 -14.28 3.85
C TYR A 290 -22.49 -14.69 2.50
N GLU A 291 -21.41 -14.03 2.03
CA GLU A 291 -20.72 -14.42 0.80
C GLU A 291 -20.17 -15.84 0.91
N ASN A 292 -19.52 -16.19 2.03
CA ASN A 292 -19.01 -17.53 2.29
C ASN A 292 -20.13 -18.59 2.41
N MET A 293 -21.32 -18.18 2.87
CA MET A 293 -22.53 -19.01 2.86
C MET A 293 -23.21 -19.06 1.49
N LYS A 294 -22.62 -18.42 0.45
CA LYS A 294 -23.17 -18.29 -0.90
C LYS A 294 -24.54 -17.58 -0.95
N GLN A 295 -24.87 -16.79 0.05
CA GLN A 295 -26.09 -15.97 0.13
C GLN A 295 -25.78 -14.56 -0.44
N TYR A 296 -25.41 -14.50 -1.72
CA TYR A 296 -24.82 -13.33 -2.38
C TYR A 296 -25.69 -12.06 -2.30
N LYS A 297 -27.02 -12.19 -2.38
CA LYS A 297 -27.92 -11.06 -2.24
C LYS A 297 -27.83 -10.41 -0.85
N LYS A 298 -27.81 -11.23 0.20
CA LYS A 298 -27.64 -10.72 1.57
C LYS A 298 -26.24 -10.17 1.80
N ALA A 299 -25.21 -10.75 1.14
CA ALA A 299 -23.85 -10.24 1.17
C ALA A 299 -23.80 -8.82 0.57
N GLU A 300 -24.38 -8.63 -0.63
CA GLU A 300 -24.48 -7.33 -1.30
C GLU A 300 -25.18 -6.29 -0.40
N GLU A 301 -26.34 -6.63 0.16
CA GLU A 301 -27.10 -5.73 1.04
C GLU A 301 -26.29 -5.27 2.26
N ASN A 302 -25.51 -6.17 2.86
CA ASN A 302 -24.70 -5.85 4.04
C ASN A 302 -23.41 -5.08 3.67
N TYR A 303 -22.76 -5.41 2.56
CA TYR A 303 -21.63 -4.61 2.06
C TYR A 303 -22.08 -3.19 1.70
N LEU A 304 -23.23 -3.02 1.06
CA LEU A 304 -23.76 -1.70 0.71
C LEU A 304 -23.99 -0.82 1.94
N LYS A 305 -24.48 -1.35 3.07
CA LYS A 305 -24.64 -0.61 4.32
C LYS A 305 -23.30 -0.02 4.82
N ALA A 306 -22.21 -0.79 4.71
CA ALA A 306 -20.89 -0.30 5.09
C ALA A 306 -20.35 0.73 4.07
N VAL A 307 -20.57 0.51 2.78
CA VAL A 307 -20.18 1.42 1.69
C VAL A 307 -20.93 2.76 1.76
N GLU A 308 -22.18 2.78 2.19
CA GLU A 308 -22.95 4.01 2.44
C GLU A 308 -22.32 4.89 3.52
N LYS A 309 -21.64 4.26 4.49
CA LYS A 309 -20.85 4.96 5.51
C LYS A 309 -19.40 5.24 5.04
N ASN A 310 -19.13 5.13 3.73
CA ASN A 310 -17.83 5.37 3.08
C ASN A 310 -16.69 4.47 3.56
N ASP A 311 -16.96 3.23 3.93
CA ASP A 311 -15.92 2.25 4.21
C ASP A 311 -15.22 1.81 2.91
N ILE A 312 -14.00 2.34 2.71
CA ILE A 312 -13.21 2.12 1.48
C ILE A 312 -12.75 0.65 1.40
N GLY A 313 -12.44 0.02 2.53
CA GLY A 313 -12.03 -1.38 2.57
C GLY A 313 -13.14 -2.30 2.07
N ILE A 314 -14.38 -2.07 2.52
CA ILE A 314 -15.54 -2.88 2.11
C ILE A 314 -15.92 -2.66 0.64
N MET A 315 -15.59 -1.51 0.04
CA MET A 315 -15.78 -1.32 -1.41
C MET A 315 -15.01 -2.36 -2.23
N ILE A 316 -13.84 -2.79 -1.77
CA ILE A 316 -13.03 -3.82 -2.46
C ILE A 316 -13.73 -5.19 -2.40
N TYR A 317 -14.27 -5.57 -1.25
CA TYR A 317 -15.02 -6.82 -1.10
C TYR A 317 -16.29 -6.82 -1.96
N LEU A 318 -17.04 -5.70 -1.96
CA LEU A 318 -18.22 -5.57 -2.81
C LEU A 318 -17.87 -5.64 -4.31
N GLY A 319 -16.78 -5.01 -4.72
CA GLY A 319 -16.28 -5.10 -6.09
C GLY A 319 -15.93 -6.54 -6.48
N SER A 320 -15.24 -7.28 -5.59
CA SER A 320 -14.90 -8.68 -5.81
C SER A 320 -16.15 -9.58 -5.85
N LEU A 321 -17.17 -9.29 -5.04
CA LEU A 321 -18.46 -9.98 -5.11
C LEU A 321 -19.11 -9.77 -6.49
N TYR A 322 -19.11 -8.54 -7.02
CA TYR A 322 -19.65 -8.25 -8.35
C TYR A 322 -18.86 -8.92 -9.48
N GLU A 323 -17.52 -9.02 -9.37
CA GLU A 323 -16.71 -9.81 -10.30
C GLU A 323 -17.14 -11.29 -10.29
N ASN A 324 -17.24 -11.89 -9.10
CA ASN A 324 -17.66 -13.30 -8.94
C ASN A 324 -19.07 -13.58 -9.51
N LEU A 325 -19.95 -12.58 -9.50
CA LEU A 325 -21.31 -12.68 -10.05
C LEU A 325 -21.37 -12.32 -11.56
N GLY A 326 -20.25 -11.93 -12.18
CA GLY A 326 -20.22 -11.47 -13.57
C GLY A 326 -20.83 -10.08 -13.79
N GLU A 327 -21.09 -9.33 -12.72
CA GLU A 327 -21.66 -7.97 -12.77
C GLU A 327 -20.56 -6.92 -13.00
N THR A 328 -19.79 -7.09 -14.06
CA THR A 328 -18.54 -6.38 -14.38
C THR A 328 -18.69 -4.85 -14.34
N LYS A 329 -19.84 -4.32 -14.76
CA LYS A 329 -20.09 -2.87 -14.71
C LYS A 329 -20.13 -2.37 -13.27
N LYS A 330 -20.85 -3.05 -12.37
CA LYS A 330 -20.92 -2.68 -10.96
C LYS A 330 -19.54 -2.82 -10.29
N ALA A 331 -18.78 -3.88 -10.63
CA ALA A 331 -17.41 -4.05 -10.13
C ALA A 331 -16.53 -2.87 -10.57
N LYS A 332 -16.56 -2.49 -11.85
CA LYS A 332 -15.82 -1.31 -12.35
C LYS A 332 -16.19 -0.04 -11.60
N ASP A 333 -17.48 0.23 -11.42
CA ASP A 333 -17.96 1.45 -10.80
C ASP A 333 -17.50 1.56 -9.33
N ILE A 334 -17.59 0.47 -8.55
CA ILE A 334 -17.19 0.47 -7.14
C ILE A 334 -15.67 0.54 -6.96
N TYR A 335 -14.88 -0.17 -7.80
CA TYR A 335 -13.41 -0.07 -7.77
C TYR A 335 -12.95 1.33 -8.18
N THR A 336 -13.59 1.95 -9.18
CA THR A 336 -13.30 3.32 -9.58
C THR A 336 -13.54 4.29 -8.43
N LYS A 337 -14.67 4.15 -7.71
CA LYS A 337 -14.96 4.95 -6.52
C LYS A 337 -13.88 4.79 -5.44
N ALA A 338 -13.53 3.54 -5.09
CA ALA A 338 -12.52 3.26 -4.08
C ALA A 338 -11.11 3.77 -4.48
N TYR A 339 -10.74 3.63 -5.76
CA TYR A 339 -9.47 4.15 -6.28
C TYR A 339 -9.39 5.69 -6.19
N HIS A 340 -10.46 6.39 -6.54
CA HIS A 340 -10.51 7.86 -6.40
C HIS A 340 -10.49 8.32 -4.94
N LEU A 341 -10.88 7.47 -4.01
CA LEU A 341 -10.73 7.69 -2.57
C LEU A 341 -9.31 7.35 -2.06
N GLY A 342 -8.40 6.89 -2.93
CA GLY A 342 -7.00 6.64 -2.62
C GLY A 342 -6.65 5.17 -2.37
N SER A 343 -7.56 4.23 -2.62
CA SER A 343 -7.24 2.80 -2.46
C SER A 343 -6.32 2.30 -3.57
N VAL A 344 -5.10 1.91 -3.22
CA VAL A 344 -4.15 1.26 -4.12
C VAL A 344 -4.69 -0.08 -4.60
N ASP A 345 -5.24 -0.89 -3.69
CA ASP A 345 -5.80 -2.21 -4.00
C ASP A 345 -6.95 -2.12 -5.01
N ALA A 346 -7.81 -1.11 -4.86
CA ALA A 346 -8.86 -0.87 -5.83
C ALA A 346 -8.30 -0.44 -7.19
N GLY A 347 -7.22 0.33 -7.21
CA GLY A 347 -6.50 0.68 -8.44
C GLY A 347 -5.98 -0.55 -9.17
N TYR A 348 -5.40 -1.50 -8.44
CA TYR A 348 -5.00 -2.80 -8.98
C TYR A 348 -6.17 -3.58 -9.55
N LYS A 349 -7.19 -3.82 -8.73
CA LYS A 349 -8.39 -4.56 -9.16
C LYS A 349 -9.01 -3.95 -10.41
N LEU A 350 -9.09 -2.62 -10.44
CA LEU A 350 -9.60 -1.89 -11.59
C LEU A 350 -8.73 -2.07 -12.83
N SER A 351 -7.40 -2.04 -12.70
CA SER A 351 -6.50 -2.21 -13.84
C SER A 351 -6.63 -3.61 -14.47
N TYR A 352 -6.70 -4.66 -13.66
CA TYR A 352 -6.93 -6.03 -14.13
C TYR A 352 -8.30 -6.18 -14.81
N LEU A 353 -9.36 -5.67 -14.21
CA LEU A 353 -10.71 -5.71 -14.77
C LEU A 353 -10.77 -4.99 -16.14
N LEU A 354 -10.08 -3.86 -16.28
CA LEU A 354 -10.01 -3.12 -17.54
C LEU A 354 -9.23 -3.87 -18.63
N GLU A 355 -8.19 -4.63 -18.27
CA GLU A 355 -7.48 -5.50 -19.20
C GLU A 355 -8.38 -6.65 -19.68
N GLU A 356 -9.06 -7.31 -18.76
CA GLU A 356 -10.00 -8.39 -19.10
C GLU A 356 -11.11 -7.91 -20.05
N LEU A 357 -11.66 -6.72 -19.78
CA LEU A 357 -12.66 -6.12 -20.64
C LEU A 357 -12.15 -5.79 -22.04
N GLU A 358 -10.91 -5.32 -22.18
CA GLU A 358 -10.31 -5.05 -23.48
C GLU A 358 -10.02 -6.36 -24.23
N GLU A 359 -9.53 -7.39 -23.58
CA GLU A 359 -9.34 -8.73 -24.17
C GLU A 359 -10.66 -9.35 -24.67
N ASN A 360 -11.74 -9.23 -23.88
CA ASN A 360 -13.06 -9.76 -24.27
C ASN A 360 -13.62 -9.02 -25.51
N LYS A 361 -13.48 -7.70 -25.58
CA LYS A 361 -13.86 -6.93 -26.78
C LYS A 361 -13.12 -7.40 -28.04
N ILE A 362 -11.82 -7.72 -27.89
CA ILE A 362 -11.01 -8.22 -29.02
C ILE A 362 -11.46 -9.60 -29.44
N LYS A 363 -11.75 -10.51 -28.50
CA LYS A 363 -12.27 -11.87 -28.78
C LYS A 363 -13.61 -11.79 -29.52
N ASP A 364 -14.52 -10.95 -29.06
CA ASP A 364 -15.85 -10.76 -29.67
C ASP A 364 -15.73 -10.17 -31.07
N SER A 365 -14.82 -9.22 -31.28
CA SER A 365 -14.58 -8.63 -32.60
C SER A 365 -13.96 -9.60 -33.61
N LYS A 366 -13.11 -10.55 -33.14
CA LYS A 366 -12.53 -11.63 -33.97
C LYS A 366 -13.60 -12.69 -34.31
N ASN A 367 -14.49 -13.04 -33.38
CA ASN A 367 -15.56 -14.00 -33.60
C ASN A 367 -16.64 -13.50 -34.59
N ASN A 368 -16.90 -12.19 -34.60
CA ASN A 368 -17.86 -11.56 -35.52
C ASN A 368 -17.29 -11.37 -36.94
N LYS A 369 -15.98 -11.54 -37.15
CA LYS A 369 -15.30 -11.45 -38.45
C LYS A 369 -14.97 -12.84 -39.00
N LYS A 370 -15.88 -13.81 -38.95
CA LYS A 370 -15.79 -15.05 -39.71
C LYS A 370 -16.09 -14.71 -41.18
N ASP A 371 -15.10 -14.27 -41.91
CA ASP A 371 -14.76 -14.51 -43.30
C ASP A 371 -13.67 -13.51 -43.72
N ASN A 372 -12.56 -14.08 -44.26
CA ASN A 372 -11.48 -13.35 -44.95
C ASN A 372 -10.53 -12.46 -44.08
N ALA A 373 -9.64 -13.07 -43.31
CA ALA A 373 -8.35 -12.44 -43.04
C ALA A 373 -7.24 -13.47 -42.91
N LYS A 374 -6.24 -13.32 -43.78
CA LYS A 374 -4.93 -13.99 -43.69
C LYS A 374 -4.39 -13.87 -42.27
N LYS A 375 -3.85 -15.00 -41.79
CA LYS A 375 -3.03 -15.04 -40.57
C LYS A 375 -1.85 -14.08 -40.71
N ASP A 376 -1.99 -12.86 -40.25
CA ASP A 376 -0.88 -12.03 -39.88
C ASP A 376 -0.52 -12.36 -38.42
N SER A 377 0.57 -13.08 -38.31
CA SER A 377 1.22 -13.50 -37.09
C SER A 377 1.88 -12.27 -36.45
N LYS A 378 1.30 -11.81 -35.39
CA LYS A 378 1.85 -11.31 -34.13
C LYS A 378 0.67 -10.72 -33.37
N ASP A 379 0.23 -11.44 -32.35
CA ASP A 379 -0.77 -10.95 -31.40
C ASP A 379 -0.21 -9.73 -30.64
N ASP A 380 -0.30 -8.54 -31.24
CA ASP A 380 -0.27 -7.30 -30.49
C ASP A 380 -1.59 -7.26 -29.73
N VAL A 381 -1.60 -7.86 -28.54
CA VAL A 381 -2.72 -7.72 -27.59
C VAL A 381 -2.82 -6.23 -27.27
N LYS A 382 -3.88 -5.60 -27.78
CA LYS A 382 -4.14 -4.19 -27.53
C LYS A 382 -4.45 -4.02 -26.05
N LYS A 383 -3.50 -3.49 -25.30
CA LYS A 383 -3.62 -3.25 -23.87
C LYS A 383 -4.49 -2.04 -23.55
N SER A 384 -5.20 -2.10 -22.42
CA SER A 384 -6.09 -1.03 -21.98
C SER A 384 -5.31 0.25 -21.66
N LYS A 385 -5.66 1.36 -22.35
CA LYS A 385 -5.06 2.67 -22.07
C LYS A 385 -5.44 3.22 -20.70
N GLU A 386 -6.65 2.89 -20.22
CA GLU A 386 -7.15 3.30 -18.90
C GLU A 386 -6.39 2.59 -17.78
N ALA A 387 -6.21 1.26 -17.90
CA ALA A 387 -5.41 0.48 -16.98
C ALA A 387 -3.96 0.98 -16.92
N LYS A 388 -3.34 1.28 -18.08
CA LYS A 388 -2.00 1.85 -18.11
C LYS A 388 -1.88 3.14 -17.30
N LYS A 389 -2.83 4.05 -17.41
CA LYS A 389 -2.82 5.31 -16.64
C LYS A 389 -2.93 5.08 -15.14
N ILE A 390 -3.74 4.11 -14.72
CA ILE A 390 -3.85 3.74 -13.32
C ILE A 390 -2.49 3.23 -12.81
N LEU A 391 -1.88 2.28 -13.52
CA LEU A 391 -0.56 1.75 -13.16
C LEU A 391 0.53 2.84 -13.16
N GLU A 392 0.54 3.75 -14.14
CA GLU A 392 1.46 4.90 -14.17
C GLU A 392 1.31 5.78 -12.91
N ASN A 393 0.07 6.01 -12.45
CA ASN A 393 -0.16 6.76 -11.22
C ASN A 393 0.32 6.01 -9.97
N LEU A 394 0.07 4.70 -9.88
CA LEU A 394 0.54 3.87 -8.77
C LEU A 394 2.08 3.81 -8.75
N VAL A 395 2.73 3.67 -9.90
CA VAL A 395 4.20 3.72 -10.06
C VAL A 395 4.78 5.06 -9.58
N LYS A 396 4.13 6.19 -9.94
CA LYS A 396 4.54 7.53 -9.47
C LYS A 396 4.52 7.61 -7.93
N ASN A 397 3.57 6.94 -7.31
CA ASN A 397 3.47 6.84 -5.85
C ASN A 397 4.39 5.77 -5.25
N GLY A 398 5.15 5.07 -6.08
CA GLY A 398 6.21 4.14 -5.65
C GLY A 398 5.75 2.72 -5.41
N ASP A 399 4.61 2.32 -5.96
CA ASP A 399 4.13 0.95 -5.84
C ASP A 399 4.93 -0.01 -6.73
N ASP A 400 5.59 -0.99 -6.14
CA ASP A 400 6.53 -1.89 -6.83
C ASP A 400 5.82 -2.99 -7.64
N TYR A 401 4.64 -3.41 -7.25
CA TYR A 401 3.83 -4.33 -8.06
C TYR A 401 3.37 -3.66 -9.36
N SER A 402 2.89 -2.41 -9.28
CA SER A 402 2.55 -1.65 -10.48
C SER A 402 3.75 -1.38 -11.39
N MET A 403 4.98 -1.29 -10.86
CA MET A 403 6.19 -1.19 -11.67
C MET A 403 6.37 -2.43 -12.55
N VAL A 404 6.18 -3.61 -11.96
CA VAL A 404 6.24 -4.90 -12.67
C VAL A 404 5.16 -4.97 -13.73
N ASP A 405 3.90 -4.70 -13.38
CA ASP A 405 2.77 -4.79 -14.31
C ASP A 405 2.86 -3.76 -15.43
N LEU A 406 3.25 -2.51 -15.12
CA LEU A 406 3.47 -1.48 -16.13
C LEU A 406 4.57 -1.88 -17.13
N SER A 407 5.59 -2.64 -16.69
CA SER A 407 6.65 -3.12 -17.57
C SER A 407 6.13 -3.98 -18.73
N LEU A 408 4.99 -4.65 -18.54
CA LEU A 408 4.35 -5.48 -19.56
C LEU A 408 3.66 -4.67 -20.68
N TYR A 409 3.54 -3.35 -20.51
CA TYR A 409 2.97 -2.45 -21.53
C TYR A 409 4.00 -1.96 -22.54
N TYR A 410 5.26 -2.33 -22.39
CA TYR A 410 6.33 -1.93 -23.29
C TYR A 410 6.70 -3.09 -24.21
N PRO A 411 7.08 -2.78 -25.47
CA PRO A 411 7.53 -3.80 -26.43
C PRO A 411 8.73 -4.58 -25.90
N GLN A 412 8.82 -5.83 -26.31
CA GLN A 412 9.94 -6.71 -25.95
C GLN A 412 11.30 -6.02 -26.23
N GLY A 413 12.18 -6.01 -25.23
CA GLY A 413 13.50 -5.39 -25.31
C GLY A 413 13.52 -3.87 -25.12
N ASP A 414 12.40 -3.22 -24.82
CA ASP A 414 12.35 -1.79 -24.45
C ASP A 414 13.13 -1.53 -23.15
N PRO A 415 13.99 -0.49 -23.08
CA PRO A 415 14.71 -0.15 -21.86
C PRO A 415 13.83 0.12 -20.64
N ASN A 416 12.58 0.56 -20.82
CA ASN A 416 11.66 0.80 -19.71
C ASN A 416 11.31 -0.48 -18.96
N ILE A 417 11.31 -1.65 -19.62
CA ILE A 417 11.13 -2.95 -18.96
C ILE A 417 12.21 -3.13 -17.90
N ARG A 418 13.49 -2.89 -18.25
CA ARG A 418 14.61 -2.98 -17.32
C ARG A 418 14.48 -1.97 -16.18
N ILE A 419 14.21 -0.71 -16.50
CA ILE A 419 14.14 0.38 -15.51
C ILE A 419 13.05 0.09 -14.48
N LEU A 420 11.84 -0.22 -14.90
CA LEU A 420 10.73 -0.50 -14.00
C LEU A 420 11.01 -1.72 -13.11
N ASN A 421 11.56 -2.80 -13.69
CA ASN A 421 11.91 -3.96 -12.89
C ASN A 421 13.12 -3.72 -11.97
N LEU A 422 14.08 -2.85 -12.30
CA LEU A 422 15.14 -2.46 -11.37
C LEU A 422 14.59 -1.63 -10.19
N LYS A 423 13.63 -0.72 -10.43
CA LYS A 423 12.93 0.01 -9.37
C LYS A 423 12.22 -0.94 -8.39
N ALA A 424 11.49 -1.92 -8.91
CA ALA A 424 10.81 -2.92 -8.11
C ALA A 424 11.79 -3.85 -7.38
N ALA A 425 12.87 -4.27 -8.06
CA ALA A 425 13.93 -5.11 -7.48
C ALA A 425 14.70 -4.40 -6.36
N ALA A 426 14.86 -3.07 -6.42
CA ALA A 426 15.42 -2.26 -5.34
C ALA A 426 14.58 -2.31 -4.05
N LYS A 427 13.31 -2.74 -4.16
CA LYS A 427 12.40 -3.02 -3.04
C LYS A 427 12.21 -4.51 -2.75
N LEU A 428 13.10 -5.35 -3.29
CA LEU A 428 13.12 -6.81 -3.14
C LEU A 428 11.89 -7.52 -3.74
N ASN A 429 11.22 -6.93 -4.74
CA ASN A 429 10.13 -7.58 -5.46
C ASN A 429 10.64 -8.79 -6.26
N LYS A 430 10.21 -9.99 -5.87
CA LYS A 430 10.71 -11.25 -6.46
C LYS A 430 10.35 -11.45 -7.94
N THR A 431 9.19 -10.94 -8.37
CA THR A 431 8.76 -11.00 -9.78
C THR A 431 9.63 -10.12 -10.66
N ALA A 432 10.12 -9.00 -10.12
CA ALA A 432 11.03 -8.12 -10.82
C ALA A 432 12.37 -8.80 -11.15
N PHE A 433 12.90 -9.64 -10.26
CA PHE A 433 14.10 -10.43 -10.54
C PHE A 433 13.87 -11.40 -11.69
N TYR A 434 12.73 -12.09 -11.72
CA TYR A 434 12.37 -12.96 -12.84
C TYR A 434 12.31 -12.19 -14.18
N ASN A 435 11.61 -11.06 -14.20
CA ASN A 435 11.48 -10.22 -15.39
C ASN A 435 12.83 -9.67 -15.88
N LEU A 436 13.73 -9.30 -14.97
CA LEU A 436 15.10 -8.91 -15.33
C LEU A 436 15.85 -10.09 -15.96
N GLY A 437 15.69 -11.28 -15.41
CA GLY A 437 16.26 -12.52 -15.96
C GLY A 437 15.80 -12.78 -17.39
N VAL A 438 14.50 -12.67 -17.64
CA VAL A 438 13.90 -12.81 -18.99
C VAL A 438 14.40 -11.71 -19.91
N PHE A 439 14.40 -10.44 -19.46
CA PHE A 439 14.90 -9.32 -20.26
C PHE A 439 16.34 -9.53 -20.72
N TYR A 440 17.24 -9.97 -19.82
CA TYR A 440 18.63 -10.23 -20.19
C TYR A 440 18.82 -11.50 -21.01
N TYR A 441 17.96 -12.50 -20.84
CA TYR A 441 17.93 -13.67 -21.73
C TYR A 441 17.63 -13.27 -23.18
N GLU A 442 16.65 -12.41 -23.40
CA GLU A 442 16.30 -11.87 -24.72
C GLU A 442 17.42 -10.97 -25.30
N LYS A 443 18.09 -10.22 -24.46
CA LYS A 443 19.27 -9.43 -24.85
C LYS A 443 20.54 -10.26 -25.05
N LYS A 444 20.46 -11.59 -24.93
CA LYS A 444 21.59 -12.55 -25.06
C LYS A 444 22.73 -12.28 -24.05
N ASN A 445 22.45 -11.59 -22.94
CA ASN A 445 23.38 -11.43 -21.83
C ASN A 445 23.23 -12.64 -20.88
N LYS A 446 23.96 -13.72 -21.19
CA LYS A 446 23.87 -15.00 -20.48
C LYS A 446 24.20 -14.88 -18.99
N GLU A 447 25.17 -14.09 -18.63
CA GLU A 447 25.61 -13.90 -17.24
C GLU A 447 24.51 -13.28 -16.38
N LYS A 448 24.01 -12.11 -16.75
CA LYS A 448 22.95 -11.42 -16.00
C LYS A 448 21.63 -12.19 -16.03
N ALA A 449 21.30 -12.85 -17.16
CA ALA A 449 20.10 -13.67 -17.25
C ALA A 449 20.11 -14.80 -16.22
N LYS A 450 21.20 -15.57 -16.15
CA LYS A 450 21.34 -16.63 -15.15
C LYS A 450 21.32 -16.10 -13.72
N PHE A 451 22.04 -15.01 -13.48
CA PHE A 451 22.08 -14.36 -12.17
C PHE A 451 20.68 -14.05 -11.67
N TYR A 452 19.91 -13.26 -12.40
CA TYR A 452 18.59 -12.83 -11.96
C TYR A 452 17.56 -13.96 -11.87
N LEU A 453 17.60 -14.94 -12.80
CA LEU A 453 16.75 -16.14 -12.71
C LEU A 453 17.07 -16.97 -11.46
N LYS A 454 18.35 -17.05 -11.08
CA LYS A 454 18.79 -17.75 -9.86
C LYS A 454 18.28 -17.02 -8.60
N VAL A 455 18.44 -15.71 -8.55
CA VAL A 455 17.92 -14.88 -7.47
C VAL A 455 16.39 -15.03 -7.34
N ALA A 456 15.64 -14.96 -8.45
CA ALA A 456 14.21 -15.16 -8.44
C ALA A 456 13.81 -16.53 -7.85
N LYS A 457 14.50 -17.60 -8.27
CA LYS A 457 14.26 -18.96 -7.75
C LYS A 457 14.59 -19.07 -6.26
N GLU A 458 15.71 -18.53 -5.82
CA GLU A 458 16.14 -18.54 -4.40
C GLU A 458 15.15 -17.77 -3.50
N ASN A 459 14.44 -16.78 -4.05
CA ASN A 459 13.36 -16.07 -3.39
C ASN A 459 11.96 -16.71 -3.59
N GLY A 460 11.92 -17.97 -4.02
CA GLY A 460 10.68 -18.75 -4.10
C GLY A 460 9.79 -18.40 -5.30
N TYR A 461 10.35 -17.82 -6.38
CA TYR A 461 9.62 -17.60 -7.63
C TYR A 461 9.76 -18.84 -8.53
N ASP A 462 8.64 -19.33 -9.08
CA ASP A 462 8.67 -20.42 -10.07
C ASP A 462 9.14 -19.88 -11.43
N ILE A 463 10.38 -20.21 -11.80
CA ILE A 463 10.98 -19.79 -13.08
C ILE A 463 10.62 -20.72 -14.25
N GLY A 464 9.90 -21.81 -14.00
CA GLY A 464 9.53 -22.81 -14.99
C GLY A 464 10.70 -23.72 -15.47
N THR A 465 10.35 -24.87 -16.00
CA THR A 465 11.32 -25.92 -16.36
C THR A 465 12.35 -25.50 -17.41
N VAL A 466 11.99 -24.61 -18.33
CA VAL A 466 12.88 -24.10 -19.38
C VAL A 466 14.03 -23.30 -18.77
N PHE A 467 13.72 -22.35 -17.90
CA PHE A 467 14.75 -21.54 -17.23
C PHE A 467 15.48 -22.31 -16.15
N GLU A 468 14.86 -23.31 -15.53
CA GLU A 468 15.58 -24.22 -14.64
C GLU A 468 16.72 -24.96 -15.34
N ARG A 469 16.49 -25.47 -16.56
CA ARG A 469 17.55 -26.08 -17.37
C ARG A 469 18.60 -25.05 -17.81
N TYR A 470 18.15 -23.85 -18.17
CA TYR A 470 19.03 -22.78 -18.62
C TYR A 470 20.04 -22.32 -17.55
N ILE A 471 19.63 -22.23 -16.28
CA ILE A 471 20.54 -21.84 -15.19
C ILE A 471 21.51 -22.94 -14.77
N ARG A 472 21.19 -24.22 -15.03
CA ARG A 472 22.08 -25.38 -14.76
C ARG A 472 23.20 -25.52 -15.78
N ASN A 473 22.94 -25.18 -17.05
CA ASN A 473 23.89 -25.24 -18.17
C ASN A 473 24.69 -23.94 -18.33
#